data_6a3525683ff715dfb16fe43456fe762f
#
_entry.id   6a3525683ff715dfb16fe43456fe762f
#
_cell.length_a   1.000
_cell.length_b   1.000
_cell.length_c   1.000
_cell.angle_alpha   90.00
_cell.angle_beta   90.00
_cell.angle_gamma   90.00
#
_symmetry.space_group_name_H-M   'P 1'
#
loop_
_entity.id
_entity.type
_entity.pdbx_description
1 polymer ?
#
loop_
_entity_poly.entity_id
_entity_poly.type
_entity_poly.pdbx_seq_one_letter_code
_entity_poly.pdbx_strand_id
1 'polypeptide(L)'
;MSEFKINGRKIGPDQPTYIIGEMSANHHHSLQTARELVHAIHESGADAVKLQTYTADTLTIDCSNEYFQVGAGTIWEGRNLYELYAEACTPWDWHAELFELATSLGLSLIHI
;
A
#
# COMPACT_ATOMS: atom_id res chain seq x y z
N MET A 1 12.70 26.12 4.16
CA MET A 1 11.76 24.99 4.36
C MET A 1 12.01 24.41 5.74
N SER A 2 10.98 24.20 6.52
CA SER A 2 11.13 23.67 7.87
C SER A 2 11.49 22.17 7.83
N GLU A 3 12.45 21.77 8.64
CA GLU A 3 12.71 20.36 8.90
C GLU A 3 11.58 19.76 9.75
N PHE A 4 11.23 18.51 9.45
CA PHE A 4 10.35 17.72 10.30
C PHE A 4 10.93 16.32 10.51
N LYS A 5 10.26 15.48 11.30
CA LYS A 5 10.74 14.11 11.58
C LYS A 5 9.66 13.09 11.28
N ILE A 6 10.07 11.97 10.71
CA ILE A 6 9.28 10.75 10.60
C ILE A 6 10.02 9.66 11.37
N ASN A 7 9.39 9.09 12.38
CA ASN A 7 9.98 8.05 13.23
C ASN A 7 11.42 8.39 13.71
N GLY A 8 11.62 9.65 14.15
CA GLY A 8 12.91 10.15 14.63
C GLY A 8 13.91 10.57 13.54
N ARG A 9 13.73 10.17 12.29
CA ARG A 9 14.58 10.58 11.16
C ARG A 9 14.19 11.97 10.66
N LYS A 10 15.18 12.83 10.50
CA LYS A 10 15.00 14.18 9.95
C LYS A 10 14.69 14.14 8.46
N ILE A 11 13.76 14.97 8.04
CA ILE A 11 13.36 15.20 6.65
C ILE A 11 13.52 16.70 6.37
N GLY A 12 14.23 17.02 5.31
CA GLY A 12 14.47 18.41 4.93
C GLY A 12 15.45 18.53 3.75
N PRO A 13 15.77 19.76 3.30
CA PRO A 13 16.56 20.00 2.10
C PRO A 13 17.97 19.38 2.13
N ASP A 14 18.62 19.35 3.29
CA ASP A 14 19.98 18.84 3.47
C ASP A 14 20.01 17.42 4.06
N GLN A 15 18.90 16.71 4.01
CA GLN A 15 18.76 15.35 4.50
C GLN A 15 18.66 14.35 3.34
N PRO A 16 19.11 13.11 3.51
CA PRO A 16 18.85 12.06 2.54
C PRO A 16 17.35 11.89 2.27
N THR A 17 17.02 11.64 1.00
CA THR A 17 15.62 11.39 0.60
C THR A 17 14.99 10.26 1.41
N TYR A 18 13.80 10.48 1.91
CA TYR A 18 13.00 9.45 2.58
C TYR A 18 12.23 8.66 1.52
N ILE A 19 12.49 7.37 1.45
CA ILE A 19 11.93 6.50 0.41
C ILE A 19 10.84 5.62 1.00
N ILE A 20 9.66 5.69 0.39
CA ILE A 20 8.49 4.89 0.76
C ILE A 20 8.26 3.85 -0.32
N GLY A 21 8.40 2.57 0.01
CA GLY A 21 8.04 1.47 -0.88
C GLY A 21 6.55 1.18 -0.78
N GLU A 22 5.85 1.16 -1.89
CA GLU A 22 4.43 0.87 -1.93
C GLU A 22 4.17 -0.60 -2.26
N MET A 23 3.56 -1.34 -1.34
CA MET A 23 3.08 -2.69 -1.62
C MET A 23 1.87 -2.66 -2.55
N SER A 24 1.05 -1.61 -2.47
CA SER A 24 -0.17 -1.46 -3.27
C SER A 24 -1.08 -2.70 -3.17
N ALA A 25 -1.65 -3.14 -4.28
CA ALA A 25 -2.49 -4.34 -4.38
C ALA A 25 -1.71 -5.58 -4.86
N ASN A 26 -0.37 -5.53 -4.86
CA ASN A 26 0.47 -6.60 -5.43
C ASN A 26 0.56 -7.86 -4.55
N HIS A 27 -0.10 -7.87 -3.41
CA HIS A 27 -0.16 -9.03 -2.51
C HIS A 27 -1.08 -10.16 -3.01
N HIS A 28 -1.85 -9.95 -4.07
CA HIS A 28 -2.79 -10.92 -4.64
C HIS A 28 -3.70 -11.60 -3.59
N HIS A 29 -4.13 -10.84 -2.59
CA HIS A 29 -4.94 -11.30 -1.48
C HIS A 29 -4.30 -12.45 -0.67
N SER A 30 -2.96 -12.49 -0.62
CA SER A 30 -2.15 -13.46 0.11
C SER A 30 -1.31 -12.76 1.17
N LEU A 31 -1.54 -13.07 2.43
CA LEU A 31 -0.73 -12.54 3.55
C LEU A 31 0.74 -12.94 3.43
N GLN A 32 1.02 -14.15 2.97
CA GLN A 32 2.38 -14.60 2.74
C GLN A 32 3.08 -13.74 1.69
N THR A 33 2.43 -13.46 0.57
CA THR A 33 2.96 -12.56 -0.46
C THR A 33 3.16 -11.14 0.08
N ALA A 34 2.23 -10.65 0.89
CA ALA A 34 2.36 -9.34 1.55
C ALA A 34 3.62 -9.29 2.44
N ARG A 35 3.90 -10.33 3.22
CA ARG A 35 5.12 -10.44 4.04
C ARG A 35 6.39 -10.43 3.18
N GLU A 36 6.40 -11.19 2.10
CA GLU A 36 7.53 -11.22 1.16
C GLU A 36 7.79 -9.86 0.52
N LEU A 37 6.72 -9.12 0.18
CA LEU A 37 6.85 -7.76 -0.34
C LEU A 37 7.40 -6.78 0.71
N VAL A 38 7.01 -6.90 1.98
CA VAL A 38 7.60 -6.08 3.06
C VAL A 38 9.10 -6.37 3.19
N HIS A 39 9.52 -7.62 3.13
CA HIS A 39 10.94 -7.99 3.12
C HIS A 39 11.67 -7.42 1.91
N ALA A 40 11.12 -7.54 0.70
CA ALA A 40 11.71 -7.00 -0.52
C ALA A 40 11.86 -5.49 -0.47
N ILE A 41 10.87 -4.77 0.07
CA ILE A 41 10.93 -3.32 0.28
C ILE A 41 12.05 -2.98 1.27
N HIS A 42 12.19 -3.72 2.36
CA HIS A 42 13.30 -3.55 3.30
C HIS A 42 14.66 -3.76 2.63
N GLU A 43 14.82 -4.85 1.90
CA GLU A 43 16.07 -5.21 1.20
C GLU A 43 16.45 -4.18 0.12
N SER A 44 15.46 -3.49 -0.47
CA SER A 44 15.70 -2.40 -1.43
C SER A 44 16.30 -1.14 -0.81
N GLY A 45 16.33 -1.04 0.53
CA GLY A 45 16.83 0.12 1.26
C GLY A 45 15.79 1.23 1.48
N ALA A 46 14.51 0.94 1.29
CA ALA A 46 13.43 1.88 1.60
C ALA A 46 13.35 2.16 3.11
N ASP A 47 12.78 3.30 3.47
CA ASP A 47 12.64 3.76 4.86
C ASP A 47 11.28 3.41 5.46
N ALA A 48 10.29 3.25 4.59
CA ALA A 48 8.93 2.91 4.98
C ALA A 48 8.24 2.03 3.94
N VAL A 49 7.22 1.32 4.37
CA VAL A 49 6.28 0.60 3.51
C VAL A 49 4.89 1.24 3.58
N LYS A 50 4.21 1.33 2.44
CA LYS A 50 2.83 1.84 2.37
C LYS A 50 1.86 0.75 1.94
N LEU A 51 0.79 0.59 2.72
CA LEU A 51 -0.32 -0.30 2.44
C LEU A 51 -1.50 0.48 1.84
N GLN A 52 -2.40 -0.22 1.15
CA GLN A 52 -3.67 0.32 0.67
C GLN A 52 -4.82 -0.27 1.48
N THR A 53 -5.26 0.47 2.49
CA THR A 53 -6.27 0.05 3.46
C THR A 53 -7.56 0.80 3.25
N TYR A 54 -8.52 0.16 2.63
CA TYR A 54 -9.84 0.70 2.33
C TYR A 54 -10.86 -0.42 2.20
N THR A 55 -12.11 -0.07 2.02
CA THR A 55 -13.17 -0.96 1.53
C THR A 55 -13.67 -0.43 0.19
N ALA A 56 -14.28 -1.26 -0.64
CA ALA A 56 -14.84 -0.81 -1.91
C ALA A 56 -15.83 0.35 -1.71
N ASP A 57 -16.65 0.31 -0.66
CA ASP A 57 -17.61 1.36 -0.31
C ASP A 57 -16.97 2.72 0.04
N THR A 58 -15.72 2.73 0.49
CA THR A 58 -15.01 3.98 0.81
C THR A 58 -14.37 4.65 -0.40
N LEU A 59 -14.25 3.93 -1.52
CA LEU A 59 -13.63 4.43 -2.75
C LEU A 59 -14.60 4.70 -3.90
N THR A 60 -15.66 3.89 -4.01
CA THR A 60 -16.58 3.95 -5.12
C THR A 60 -17.97 3.46 -4.71
N ILE A 61 -18.90 3.47 -5.65
CA ILE A 61 -20.24 2.89 -5.50
C ILE A 61 -20.34 1.59 -6.27
N ASP A 62 -21.22 0.70 -5.86
CA ASP A 62 -21.54 -0.53 -6.60
C ASP A 62 -22.42 -0.21 -7.80
N CYS A 63 -21.77 0.11 -8.93
CA CYS A 63 -22.38 0.51 -10.17
C CYS A 63 -21.66 -0.11 -11.35
N SER A 64 -22.43 -0.68 -12.30
CA SER A 64 -21.89 -1.41 -13.45
C SER A 64 -21.97 -0.63 -14.78
N ASN A 65 -22.27 0.67 -14.75
CA ASN A 65 -22.27 1.46 -15.96
C ASN A 65 -20.83 1.73 -16.48
N GLU A 66 -20.72 2.26 -17.68
CA GLU A 66 -19.44 2.49 -18.37
C GLU A 66 -18.45 3.36 -17.59
N TYR A 67 -18.91 4.25 -16.71
CA TYR A 67 -18.06 5.14 -15.91
C TYR A 67 -17.37 4.41 -14.75
N PHE A 68 -17.88 3.24 -14.37
CA PHE A 68 -17.35 2.43 -13.25
C PHE A 68 -16.70 1.13 -13.72
N GLN A 69 -16.33 1.04 -14.99
CA GLN A 69 -15.58 -0.07 -15.56
C GLN A 69 -14.14 0.31 -15.82
N VAL A 70 -13.22 -0.65 -15.60
CA VAL A 70 -11.80 -0.46 -15.92
C VAL A 70 -11.64 -0.48 -17.45
N GLY A 71 -10.96 0.55 -17.97
CA GLY A 71 -10.68 0.70 -19.39
C GLY A 71 -9.71 -0.34 -19.94
N ALA A 72 -9.61 -0.36 -21.26
CA ALA A 72 -8.74 -1.27 -22.00
C ALA A 72 -7.25 -1.06 -21.69
N GLY A 73 -6.45 -2.11 -21.83
CA GLY A 73 -4.99 -2.07 -21.73
C GLY A 73 -4.40 -2.39 -20.36
N THR A 74 -5.21 -2.85 -19.40
CA THR A 74 -4.74 -3.32 -18.10
C THR A 74 -5.18 -4.77 -17.84
N ILE A 75 -4.54 -5.43 -16.89
CA ILE A 75 -4.95 -6.78 -16.45
C ILE A 75 -6.37 -6.82 -15.84
N TRP A 76 -6.93 -5.64 -15.54
CA TRP A 76 -8.24 -5.45 -14.93
C TRP A 76 -9.32 -5.05 -15.93
N GLU A 77 -9.00 -5.05 -17.23
CA GLU A 77 -9.89 -4.63 -18.31
C GLU A 77 -11.27 -5.29 -18.23
N GLY A 78 -12.30 -4.47 -18.34
CA GLY A 78 -13.69 -4.92 -18.33
C GLY A 78 -14.25 -5.27 -16.95
N ARG A 79 -13.46 -5.16 -15.88
CA ARG A 79 -13.94 -5.36 -14.50
C ARG A 79 -14.65 -4.12 -13.98
N ASN A 80 -15.63 -4.33 -13.12
CA ASN A 80 -16.28 -3.29 -12.35
C ASN A 80 -15.30 -2.76 -11.30
N LEU A 81 -15.25 -1.44 -11.10
CA LEU A 81 -14.36 -0.81 -10.12
C LEU A 81 -14.63 -1.27 -8.69
N TYR A 82 -15.89 -1.47 -8.33
CA TYR A 82 -16.27 -1.93 -6.98
C TYR A 82 -15.68 -3.31 -6.68
N GLU A 83 -15.85 -4.26 -7.59
CA GLU A 83 -15.27 -5.61 -7.46
C GLU A 83 -13.74 -5.58 -7.42
N LEU A 84 -13.12 -4.74 -8.26
CA LEU A 84 -11.67 -4.57 -8.27
C LEU A 84 -11.18 -4.06 -6.92
N TYR A 85 -11.79 -3.01 -6.36
CA TYR A 85 -11.38 -2.47 -5.07
C TYR A 85 -11.64 -3.42 -3.91
N ALA A 86 -12.70 -4.22 -3.96
CA ALA A 86 -12.96 -5.26 -2.96
C ALA A 86 -11.84 -6.32 -2.93
N GLU A 87 -11.28 -6.65 -4.10
CA GLU A 87 -10.17 -7.62 -4.23
C GLU A 87 -8.81 -7.00 -3.91
N ALA A 88 -8.61 -5.73 -4.29
CA ALA A 88 -7.31 -5.08 -4.21
C ALA A 88 -6.96 -4.50 -2.83
N CYS A 89 -7.94 -4.32 -1.95
CA CYS A 89 -7.70 -3.76 -0.62
C CYS A 89 -6.81 -4.66 0.24
N THR A 90 -6.03 -4.06 1.13
CA THR A 90 -5.33 -4.81 2.18
C THR A 90 -6.33 -5.15 3.28
N PRO A 91 -6.56 -6.45 3.59
CA PRO A 91 -7.45 -6.86 4.67
C PRO A 91 -7.04 -6.26 6.02
N TRP A 92 -8.00 -5.79 6.79
CA TRP A 92 -7.78 -5.13 8.07
C TRP A 92 -7.09 -6.03 9.11
N ASP A 93 -7.41 -7.30 9.12
CA ASP A 93 -6.83 -8.29 10.04
C ASP A 93 -5.35 -8.58 9.80
N TRP A 94 -4.80 -8.19 8.63
CA TRP A 94 -3.36 -8.32 8.37
C TRP A 94 -2.51 -7.23 9.01
N HIS A 95 -3.11 -6.11 9.42
CA HIS A 95 -2.36 -4.92 9.84
C HIS A 95 -1.48 -5.17 11.05
N ALA A 96 -1.98 -5.85 12.08
CA ALA A 96 -1.20 -6.13 13.28
C ALA A 96 0.11 -6.85 12.94
N GLU A 97 0.01 -7.92 12.13
CA GLU A 97 1.17 -8.72 11.72
C GLU A 97 2.14 -7.95 10.80
N LEU A 98 1.60 -7.20 9.84
CA LEU A 98 2.44 -6.41 8.91
C LEU A 98 3.14 -5.24 9.61
N PHE A 99 2.50 -4.60 10.58
CA PHE A 99 3.11 -3.57 11.42
C PHE A 99 4.24 -4.14 12.29
N GLU A 100 4.01 -5.29 12.92
CA GLU A 100 5.02 -5.96 13.72
C GLU A 100 6.22 -6.36 12.86
N LEU A 101 5.99 -6.94 11.70
CA LEU A 101 7.04 -7.30 10.75
C LEU A 101 7.84 -6.07 10.30
N ALA A 102 7.18 -5.02 9.83
CA ALA A 102 7.85 -3.80 9.38
C ALA A 102 8.68 -3.17 10.49
N THR A 103 8.14 -3.09 11.71
CA THR A 103 8.84 -2.57 12.88
C THR A 103 10.08 -3.41 13.22
N SER A 104 9.98 -4.74 13.17
CA SER A 104 11.11 -5.64 13.43
C SER A 104 12.25 -5.47 12.42
N LEU A 105 11.94 -5.06 11.20
CA LEU A 105 12.91 -4.76 10.13
C LEU A 105 13.43 -3.32 10.17
N GLY A 106 12.95 -2.48 11.07
CA GLY A 106 13.31 -1.07 11.16
C GLY A 106 12.60 -0.18 10.12
N LEU A 107 11.59 -0.68 9.44
CA LEU A 107 10.75 0.10 8.53
C LEU A 107 9.67 0.87 9.30
N SER A 108 9.41 2.10 8.89
CA SER A 108 8.13 2.75 9.22
C SER A 108 7.03 2.14 8.34
N LEU A 109 5.80 2.10 8.84
CA LEU A 109 4.66 1.62 8.08
C LEU A 109 3.55 2.66 8.06
N ILE A 110 3.01 2.92 6.88
CA ILE A 110 1.86 3.79 6.68
C ILE A 110 0.79 3.07 5.86
N HIS A 111 -0.43 3.54 5.96
CA HIS A 111 -1.55 3.08 5.15
C HIS A 111 -2.35 4.27 4.59
N ILE A 112 -3.10 4.02 3.54
CA ILE A 112 -4.08 4.94 3.00
C ILE A 112 -5.47 4.48 3.45
#